data_30913814a0306bc855babfa911ccaa8f
#
_entry.id   30913814a0306bc855babfa911ccaa8f
#
_cell.length_a   1.000
_cell.length_b   1.000
_cell.length_c   1.000
_cell.angle_alpha   90.00
_cell.angle_beta   90.00
_cell.angle_gamma   90.00
#
_symmetry.space_group_name_H-M   'P 1'
#
loop_
_entity.id
_entity.type
_entity.pdbx_description
1 polymer ?
#
loop_
_entity_poly.entity_id
_entity_poly.type
_entity_poly.pdbx_seq_one_letter_code
_entity_poly.pdbx_strand_id
1 'polypeptide(L)'
;MKYIRVKSILCVAFAASFLCAEAQTPQIGVQETNLDSLETTQKETVQVAFRKVNQDDLLGGVSFVNVEELMKKNYITYGLTDMQGYVGGWNGSSLWAMDSYLVLVDGVPRDANNVMPSEIAQISFLKGASAVVLYGSRAAKGVVYITTKRGKVGGTHIDVRGNTGFHVPISYPNYLGSAEYMTLYNEARVNDGLDLAYTEKDIYNHGSGLNPYRYPDLNLYSSDYLKKAYNESDATAEISGGSEKARFYTNVNLYNVGSLLKYGEADKDRVTRFSMRGNIDVSLGQYVKSYVNANATFYDGRVASGDFWAAASTLRPNRVSPLIPIDYLMPNDENSWTLVKT
;
A
#
# COMPACT_ATOMS: atom_id res chain seq x y z
N MET A 1 17.30 7.45 -31.47
CA MET A 1 16.55 6.36 -30.86
C MET A 1 15.07 6.74 -30.82
N LYS A 2 14.24 6.04 -31.61
CA LYS A 2 12.81 6.36 -31.72
C LYS A 2 12.06 5.75 -30.53
N TYR A 3 11.47 6.60 -29.70
CA TYR A 3 10.54 6.15 -28.66
C TYR A 3 9.22 5.73 -29.33
N ILE A 4 8.89 4.46 -29.22
CA ILE A 4 7.56 3.93 -29.59
C ILE A 4 6.61 4.31 -28.47
N ARG A 5 5.72 5.26 -28.76
CA ARG A 5 4.58 5.60 -27.89
C ARG A 5 3.54 4.50 -28.04
N VAL A 6 3.43 3.60 -27.08
CA VAL A 6 2.27 2.74 -26.92
C VAL A 6 1.21 3.58 -26.22
N LYS A 7 0.48 4.38 -26.98
CA LYS A 7 -0.76 5.01 -26.54
C LYS A 7 -1.91 4.33 -27.28
N SER A 8 -2.90 3.89 -26.50
CA SER A 8 -4.26 3.60 -26.95
C SER A 8 -4.48 2.29 -27.72
N ILE A 9 -4.51 1.15 -27.03
CA ILE A 9 -5.22 -0.05 -27.53
C ILE A 9 -6.02 -0.78 -26.42
N LEU A 10 -6.01 -0.36 -25.17
CA LEU A 10 -6.71 -1.10 -24.11
C LEU A 10 -8.03 -0.49 -23.61
N CYS A 11 -8.50 0.61 -24.18
CA CYS A 11 -9.76 1.25 -23.75
C CYS A 11 -11.02 0.87 -24.56
N VAL A 12 -10.92 0.06 -25.60
CA VAL A 12 -12.08 -0.20 -26.49
C VAL A 12 -12.72 -1.57 -26.29
N ALA A 13 -12.11 -2.49 -25.59
CA ALA A 13 -12.66 -3.85 -25.40
C ALA A 13 -13.61 -4.01 -24.20
N PHE A 14 -13.77 -3.01 -23.32
CA PHE A 14 -14.60 -3.14 -22.10
C PHE A 14 -15.99 -2.47 -22.21
N ALA A 15 -16.32 -1.82 -23.30
CA ALA A 15 -17.60 -1.10 -23.46
C ALA A 15 -18.70 -1.85 -24.22
N ALA A 16 -18.47 -3.06 -24.71
CA ALA A 16 -19.39 -3.73 -25.64
C ALA A 16 -20.17 -4.93 -25.07
N SER A 17 -20.08 -5.25 -23.77
CA SER A 17 -20.79 -6.42 -23.18
C SER A 17 -21.82 -6.07 -22.09
N PHE A 18 -22.27 -4.84 -22.01
CA PHE A 18 -23.32 -4.44 -21.05
C PHE A 18 -24.66 -4.19 -21.73
N LEU A 19 -25.16 -5.13 -22.51
CA LEU A 19 -26.59 -5.09 -22.99
C LEU A 19 -27.05 -6.54 -23.07
N CYS A 20 -28.09 -6.82 -22.28
CA CYS A 20 -28.93 -8.02 -22.16
C CYS A 20 -28.59 -8.90 -20.93
N ALA A 21 -29.07 -8.47 -19.77
CA ALA A 21 -29.53 -9.38 -18.74
C ALA A 21 -30.95 -8.96 -18.37
N GLU A 22 -31.91 -9.69 -18.86
CA GLU A 22 -33.31 -9.60 -18.42
C GLU A 22 -33.37 -10.01 -16.94
N ALA A 23 -33.96 -9.12 -16.15
CA ALA A 23 -34.22 -9.34 -14.75
C ALA A 23 -35.30 -10.42 -14.55
N GLN A 24 -34.92 -11.60 -14.19
CA GLN A 24 -35.83 -12.57 -13.57
C GLN A 24 -35.95 -12.24 -12.08
N THR A 25 -37.14 -11.85 -11.65
CA THR A 25 -37.49 -11.67 -10.25
C THR A 25 -37.32 -13.02 -9.50
N PRO A 26 -36.55 -13.10 -8.43
CA PRO A 26 -36.49 -14.33 -7.65
C PRO A 26 -37.78 -14.46 -6.83
N GLN A 27 -38.48 -15.56 -7.01
CA GLN A 27 -39.54 -15.99 -6.11
C GLN A 27 -38.88 -16.37 -4.76
N ILE A 28 -39.21 -15.62 -3.73
CA ILE A 28 -38.80 -15.92 -2.37
C ILE A 28 -39.67 -17.08 -1.88
N GLY A 29 -39.19 -18.30 -2.04
CA GLY A 29 -39.68 -19.45 -1.33
C GLY A 29 -39.07 -19.44 0.07
N VAL A 30 -39.89 -19.17 1.08
CA VAL A 30 -39.52 -19.38 2.49
C VAL A 30 -39.41 -20.90 2.69
N GLN A 31 -38.21 -21.43 2.60
CA GLN A 31 -37.93 -22.75 3.15
C GLN A 31 -37.60 -22.57 4.63
N GLU A 32 -38.44 -23.15 5.47
CA GLU A 32 -38.09 -23.39 6.87
C GLU A 32 -36.84 -24.26 6.90
N THR A 33 -35.71 -23.64 7.14
CA THR A 33 -34.46 -24.32 7.39
C THR A 33 -34.54 -24.93 8.80
N ASN A 34 -34.57 -26.25 8.87
CA ASN A 34 -34.33 -26.99 10.09
C ASN A 34 -33.03 -26.52 10.72
N LEU A 35 -33.12 -25.98 11.93
CA LEU A 35 -31.99 -25.47 12.72
C LEU A 35 -31.04 -26.59 13.21
N ASP A 36 -31.23 -27.83 12.82
CA ASP A 36 -30.45 -29.00 13.26
C ASP A 36 -29.39 -29.50 12.26
N SER A 37 -29.21 -28.85 11.14
CA SER A 37 -27.94 -28.99 10.41
C SER A 37 -26.89 -28.16 11.11
N LEU A 38 -26.34 -28.70 12.17
CA LEU A 38 -25.05 -28.28 12.72
C LEU A 38 -24.11 -28.03 11.54
N GLU A 39 -23.83 -26.75 11.29
CA GLU A 39 -22.71 -26.34 10.48
C GLU A 39 -21.53 -27.19 10.92
N THR A 40 -21.14 -28.14 10.09
CA THR A 40 -19.83 -28.75 10.20
C THR A 40 -18.88 -27.61 9.85
N THR A 41 -18.57 -26.80 10.85
CA THR A 41 -17.59 -25.71 10.77
C THR A 41 -16.33 -26.38 10.27
N GLN A 42 -16.04 -26.25 8.98
CA GLN A 42 -14.75 -26.72 8.45
C GLN A 42 -13.70 -26.02 9.26
N LYS A 43 -13.07 -26.77 10.20
CA LYS A 43 -12.04 -26.22 11.08
C LYS A 43 -11.01 -25.54 10.21
N GLU A 44 -10.80 -24.28 10.46
CA GLU A 44 -9.88 -23.45 9.68
C GLU A 44 -8.47 -24.02 9.80
N THR A 45 -7.84 -24.29 8.67
CA THR A 45 -6.47 -24.80 8.64
C THR A 45 -5.48 -23.67 8.45
N VAL A 46 -4.45 -23.67 9.26
CA VAL A 46 -3.37 -22.64 9.26
C VAL A 46 -2.11 -23.24 8.65
N GLN A 47 -1.49 -22.52 7.75
CA GLN A 47 -0.20 -22.88 7.19
C GLN A 47 0.90 -22.61 8.23
N VAL A 48 1.54 -23.65 8.70
CA VAL A 48 2.65 -23.60 9.65
C VAL A 48 3.84 -24.32 9.01
N ALA A 49 4.84 -23.56 8.67
CA ALA A 49 6.04 -24.09 8.00
C ALA A 49 5.70 -24.95 6.76
N PHE A 50 5.95 -26.24 6.81
CA PHE A 50 5.82 -27.14 5.67
C PHE A 50 4.47 -27.89 5.63
N ARG A 51 3.56 -27.62 6.57
CA ARG A 51 2.27 -28.32 6.66
C ARG A 51 1.12 -27.37 7.06
N LYS A 52 -0.09 -27.80 6.74
CA LYS A 52 -1.32 -27.22 7.28
C LYS A 52 -1.69 -27.93 8.57
N VAL A 53 -2.08 -27.16 9.58
CA VAL A 53 -2.49 -27.64 10.90
C VAL A 53 -3.87 -27.07 11.21
N ASN A 54 -4.73 -27.81 11.88
CA ASN A 54 -5.98 -27.25 12.36
C ASN A 54 -5.70 -26.19 13.42
N GLN A 55 -6.57 -25.18 13.52
CA GLN A 55 -6.42 -24.10 14.48
C GLN A 55 -6.27 -24.61 15.91
N ASP A 56 -7.01 -25.65 16.29
CA ASP A 56 -7.00 -26.25 17.64
C ASP A 56 -5.66 -26.95 17.96
N ASP A 57 -4.91 -27.34 16.94
CA ASP A 57 -3.65 -28.08 17.06
C ASP A 57 -2.42 -27.14 16.98
N LEU A 58 -2.64 -25.81 16.95
CA LEU A 58 -1.55 -24.84 16.90
C LEU A 58 -0.79 -24.82 18.23
N LEU A 59 0.49 -25.13 18.16
CA LEU A 59 1.41 -25.09 19.30
C LEU A 59 2.32 -23.87 19.17
N GLY A 60 2.45 -23.11 20.27
CA GLY A 60 3.34 -21.97 20.37
C GLY A 60 2.74 -20.65 19.91
N GLY A 61 3.61 -19.64 19.76
CA GLY A 61 3.21 -18.27 19.40
C GLY A 61 2.89 -18.10 17.92
N VAL A 62 1.80 -18.67 17.45
CA VAL A 62 1.32 -18.52 16.07
C VAL A 62 0.04 -17.71 16.07
N SER A 63 -0.03 -16.70 15.21
CA SER A 63 -1.25 -15.98 14.88
C SER A 63 -1.46 -16.04 13.38
N PHE A 64 -2.71 -16.00 12.94
CA PHE A 64 -3.01 -15.97 11.52
C PHE A 64 -4.23 -15.10 11.23
N VAL A 65 -4.33 -14.66 9.99
CA VAL A 65 -5.46 -13.89 9.48
C VAL A 65 -5.87 -14.47 8.13
N ASN A 66 -7.14 -14.81 8.01
CA ASN A 66 -7.75 -15.21 6.74
C ASN A 66 -8.10 -13.95 5.94
N VAL A 67 -7.22 -13.57 5.05
CA VAL A 67 -7.36 -12.35 4.24
C VAL A 67 -8.47 -12.50 3.21
N GLU A 68 -8.65 -13.71 2.65
CA GLU A 68 -9.74 -13.98 1.69
C GLU A 68 -11.11 -13.72 2.34
N GLU A 69 -11.28 -14.13 3.59
CA GLU A 69 -12.53 -13.92 4.33
C GLU A 69 -12.74 -12.45 4.71
N LEU A 70 -11.68 -11.77 5.16
CA LEU A 70 -11.75 -10.33 5.45
C LEU A 70 -12.14 -9.51 4.23
N MET A 71 -11.57 -9.81 3.08
CA MET A 71 -11.88 -9.12 1.83
C MET A 71 -13.32 -9.34 1.38
N LYS A 72 -13.88 -10.53 1.60
CA LYS A 72 -15.29 -10.81 1.31
C LYS A 72 -16.24 -10.03 2.21
N LYS A 73 -15.88 -9.86 3.48
CA LYS A 73 -16.71 -9.15 4.46
C LYS A 73 -16.67 -7.62 4.29
N ASN A 74 -15.49 -7.07 4.04
CA ASN A 74 -15.29 -5.62 4.13
C ASN A 74 -15.09 -4.94 2.78
N TYR A 75 -14.94 -5.70 1.70
CA TYR A 75 -14.66 -5.18 0.34
C TYR A 75 -13.43 -4.26 0.23
N ILE A 76 -12.54 -4.31 1.22
CA ILE A 76 -11.29 -3.53 1.29
C ILE A 76 -10.12 -4.46 1.00
N THR A 77 -9.07 -3.90 0.42
CA THR A 77 -7.83 -4.61 0.13
C THR A 77 -6.93 -4.57 1.37
N TYR A 78 -6.49 -5.74 1.84
CA TYR A 78 -5.64 -5.86 3.03
C TYR A 78 -4.26 -6.37 2.65
N GLY A 79 -3.25 -5.52 2.77
CA GLY A 79 -1.84 -5.89 2.68
C GLY A 79 -1.26 -6.33 4.02
N LEU A 80 0.03 -6.64 4.04
CA LEU A 80 0.72 -7.05 5.27
C LEU A 80 0.70 -5.94 6.34
N THR A 81 0.86 -4.68 5.94
CA THR A 81 0.83 -3.52 6.85
C THR A 81 -0.51 -3.37 7.55
N ASP A 82 -1.60 -3.67 6.85
CA ASP A 82 -2.96 -3.51 7.36
C ASP A 82 -3.35 -4.56 8.41
N MET A 83 -2.48 -5.57 8.61
CA MET A 83 -2.66 -6.58 9.67
C MET A 83 -2.40 -6.03 11.08
N GLN A 84 -1.96 -4.77 11.21
CA GLN A 84 -1.88 -4.07 12.47
C GLN A 84 -3.28 -4.01 13.12
N GLY A 85 -3.36 -4.43 14.38
CA GLY A 85 -4.64 -4.53 15.10
C GLY A 85 -5.33 -5.90 14.99
N TYR A 86 -5.04 -6.71 13.97
CA TYR A 86 -5.53 -8.08 13.85
C TYR A 86 -4.59 -9.09 14.53
N VAL A 87 -3.32 -8.77 14.64
CA VAL A 87 -2.28 -9.67 15.15
C VAL A 87 -1.50 -9.06 16.28
N GLY A 88 -1.58 -9.66 17.46
CA GLY A 88 -0.79 -9.23 18.62
C GLY A 88 0.72 -9.34 18.34
N GLY A 89 1.45 -8.26 18.66
CA GLY A 89 2.88 -8.16 18.42
C GLY A 89 3.28 -7.75 17.00
N TRP A 90 2.35 -7.43 16.13
CA TRP A 90 2.57 -6.85 14.82
C TRP A 90 2.18 -5.36 14.81
N ASN A 91 3.11 -4.48 14.41
CA ASN A 91 2.88 -3.02 14.36
C ASN A 91 2.83 -2.46 12.93
N GLY A 92 2.68 -3.31 11.91
CA GLY A 92 2.67 -2.93 10.51
C GLY A 92 4.04 -3.06 9.82
N SER A 93 5.14 -3.03 10.56
CA SER A 93 6.51 -3.09 10.01
C SER A 93 7.45 -4.03 10.77
N SER A 94 7.16 -4.34 12.02
CA SER A 94 8.00 -5.22 12.84
C SER A 94 7.18 -6.23 13.64
N LEU A 95 7.79 -7.36 13.94
CA LEU A 95 7.22 -8.43 14.75
C LEU A 95 7.87 -8.41 16.12
N TRP A 96 7.10 -8.20 17.21
CA TRP A 96 7.60 -8.01 18.56
C TRP A 96 8.61 -6.86 18.71
N ALA A 97 8.41 -5.77 17.97
CA ALA A 97 9.35 -4.65 17.87
C ALA A 97 10.76 -5.05 17.37
N MET A 98 10.89 -6.21 16.72
CA MET A 98 12.13 -6.68 16.11
C MET A 98 12.02 -6.55 14.59
N ASP A 99 12.94 -5.79 14.01
CA ASP A 99 13.07 -5.68 12.56
C ASP A 99 13.72 -6.92 11.94
N SER A 100 13.63 -7.04 10.62
CA SER A 100 14.29 -8.10 9.84
C SER A 100 13.74 -9.51 10.09
N TYR A 101 12.45 -9.64 10.27
CA TYR A 101 11.75 -10.93 10.23
C TYR A 101 11.81 -11.56 8.82
N LEU A 102 11.67 -12.87 8.74
CA LEU A 102 11.68 -13.59 7.46
C LEU A 102 10.28 -13.56 6.83
N VAL A 103 10.19 -13.10 5.58
CA VAL A 103 8.95 -13.20 4.79
C VAL A 103 9.04 -14.39 3.85
N LEU A 104 8.01 -15.23 3.87
CA LEU A 104 7.85 -16.37 2.98
C LEU A 104 6.54 -16.23 2.21
N VAL A 105 6.62 -16.38 0.90
CA VAL A 105 5.45 -16.47 0.02
C VAL A 105 5.39 -17.89 -0.54
N ASP A 106 4.37 -18.63 -0.16
CA ASP A 106 4.22 -20.07 -0.48
C ASP A 106 5.48 -20.89 -0.15
N GLY A 107 6.17 -20.53 0.95
CA GLY A 107 7.38 -21.23 1.41
C GLY A 107 8.69 -20.72 0.82
N VAL A 108 8.65 -19.76 -0.10
CA VAL A 108 9.86 -19.19 -0.72
C VAL A 108 10.13 -17.80 -0.14
N PRO A 109 11.38 -17.49 0.29
CA PRO A 109 11.73 -16.14 0.73
C PRO A 109 11.52 -15.11 -0.38
N ARG A 110 10.64 -14.16 -0.15
CA ARG A 110 10.31 -13.08 -1.09
C ARG A 110 9.93 -11.81 -0.33
N ASP A 111 10.00 -10.68 -1.02
CA ASP A 111 9.44 -9.42 -0.53
C ASP A 111 7.91 -9.46 -0.59
N ALA A 112 7.26 -9.13 0.53
CA ALA A 112 5.80 -9.02 0.64
C ALA A 112 5.21 -7.99 -0.33
N ASN A 113 5.94 -6.92 -0.65
CA ASN A 113 5.51 -5.87 -1.56
C ASN A 113 5.27 -6.36 -3.01
N ASN A 114 5.83 -7.53 -3.35
CA ASN A 114 5.63 -8.14 -4.66
C ASN A 114 4.39 -9.05 -4.72
N VAL A 115 3.61 -9.12 -3.65
CA VAL A 115 2.36 -9.89 -3.59
C VAL A 115 1.19 -8.92 -3.48
N MET A 116 0.29 -9.01 -4.43
CA MET A 116 -0.93 -8.19 -4.35
C MET A 116 -1.84 -8.70 -3.25
N PRO A 117 -2.44 -7.82 -2.46
CA PRO A 117 -3.37 -8.23 -1.41
C PRO A 117 -4.50 -9.14 -1.91
N SER A 118 -4.99 -8.90 -3.12
CA SER A 118 -6.02 -9.73 -3.77
C SER A 118 -5.61 -11.18 -3.99
N GLU A 119 -4.30 -11.46 -4.09
CA GLU A 119 -3.75 -12.81 -4.28
C GLU A 119 -3.60 -13.60 -2.97
N ILE A 120 -3.72 -12.93 -1.82
CA ILE A 120 -3.47 -13.51 -0.51
C ILE A 120 -4.71 -14.26 -0.03
N ALA A 121 -4.54 -15.51 0.36
CA ALA A 121 -5.55 -16.29 1.06
C ALA A 121 -5.44 -16.10 2.57
N GLN A 122 -4.23 -16.27 3.11
CA GLN A 122 -3.97 -16.26 4.55
C GLN A 122 -2.57 -15.72 4.84
N ILE A 123 -2.42 -15.00 5.93
CA ILE A 123 -1.11 -14.59 6.48
C ILE A 123 -0.96 -15.23 7.85
N SER A 124 0.12 -15.99 8.05
CA SER A 124 0.48 -16.61 9.33
C SER A 124 1.73 -15.94 9.91
N PHE A 125 1.68 -15.60 11.19
CA PHE A 125 2.77 -14.98 11.94
C PHE A 125 3.32 -16.00 12.93
N LEU A 126 4.50 -16.53 12.63
CA LEU A 126 5.20 -17.49 13.45
C LEU A 126 6.16 -16.75 14.37
N LYS A 127 5.79 -16.60 15.62
CA LYS A 127 6.44 -15.70 16.59
C LYS A 127 7.32 -16.43 17.62
N GLY A 128 7.21 -17.74 17.68
CA GLY A 128 7.86 -18.55 18.70
C GLY A 128 9.12 -19.25 18.22
N ALA A 129 9.78 -19.93 19.15
CA ALA A 129 10.98 -20.75 18.87
C ALA A 129 10.76 -21.81 17.79
N SER A 130 9.53 -22.30 17.61
CA SER A 130 9.15 -23.23 16.55
C SER A 130 9.45 -22.71 15.15
N ALA A 131 9.34 -21.39 14.91
CA ALA A 131 9.69 -20.79 13.62
C ALA A 131 11.20 -20.80 13.38
N VAL A 132 11.98 -20.53 14.41
CA VAL A 132 13.45 -20.51 14.33
C VAL A 132 14.00 -21.89 13.99
N VAL A 133 13.48 -22.93 14.64
CA VAL A 133 13.91 -24.31 14.42
C VAL A 133 13.70 -24.75 12.97
N LEU A 134 12.57 -24.35 12.36
CA LEU A 134 12.22 -24.79 11.01
C LEU A 134 12.96 -24.02 9.90
N TYR A 135 13.33 -22.77 10.13
CA TYR A 135 13.91 -21.88 9.12
C TYR A 135 15.33 -21.41 9.48
N GLY A 136 15.89 -21.88 10.61
CA GLY A 136 17.23 -21.56 11.07
C GLY A 136 17.41 -20.10 11.49
N SER A 137 18.63 -19.61 11.48
CA SER A 137 19.01 -18.29 11.98
C SER A 137 18.30 -17.12 11.26
N ARG A 138 17.90 -17.31 10.02
CA ARG A 138 17.16 -16.28 9.25
C ARG A 138 15.80 -15.95 9.85
N ALA A 139 15.21 -16.89 10.59
CA ALA A 139 13.92 -16.74 11.24
C ALA A 139 14.03 -16.33 12.72
N ALA A 140 15.23 -15.98 13.21
CA ALA A 140 15.47 -15.67 14.63
C ALA A 140 14.55 -14.58 15.20
N LYS A 141 14.04 -13.70 14.34
CA LYS A 141 13.11 -12.61 14.70
C LYS A 141 11.65 -12.91 14.31
N GLY A 142 11.36 -14.15 13.95
CA GLY A 142 10.04 -14.60 13.53
C GLY A 142 9.89 -14.74 12.01
N VAL A 143 8.75 -15.28 11.61
CA VAL A 143 8.39 -15.51 10.20
C VAL A 143 7.01 -14.98 9.92
N VAL A 144 6.86 -14.26 8.84
CA VAL A 144 5.57 -13.95 8.22
C VAL A 144 5.40 -14.83 7.00
N TYR A 145 4.44 -15.74 7.07
CA TYR A 145 4.15 -16.68 6.00
C TYR A 145 2.89 -16.26 5.25
N ILE A 146 3.05 -15.84 4.01
CA ILE A 146 1.95 -15.45 3.11
C ILE A 146 1.59 -16.66 2.26
N THR A 147 0.34 -17.13 2.38
CA THR A 147 -0.23 -18.18 1.55
C THR A 147 -1.06 -17.54 0.46
N THR A 148 -0.76 -17.84 -0.80
CA THR A 148 -1.53 -17.32 -1.92
C THR A 148 -2.74 -18.20 -2.22
N LYS A 149 -3.75 -17.62 -2.87
CA LYS A 149 -4.96 -18.31 -3.29
C LYS A 149 -4.63 -19.42 -4.29
N ARG A 150 -5.40 -20.51 -4.24
CA ARG A 150 -5.28 -21.67 -5.12
C ARG A 150 -6.62 -22.10 -5.66
N GLY A 151 -6.60 -22.82 -6.78
CA GLY A 151 -7.80 -23.40 -7.36
C GLY A 151 -8.45 -24.41 -6.42
N LYS A 152 -9.76 -24.46 -6.45
CA LYS A 152 -10.59 -25.44 -5.74
C LYS A 152 -11.15 -26.43 -6.74
N VAL A 153 -11.49 -27.65 -6.28
CA VAL A 153 -12.20 -28.63 -7.11
C VAL A 153 -13.60 -28.10 -7.37
N GLY A 154 -13.99 -28.05 -8.63
CA GLY A 154 -15.29 -27.54 -9.06
C GLY A 154 -15.25 -26.92 -10.45
N GLY A 155 -16.36 -26.35 -10.86
CA GLY A 155 -16.45 -25.57 -12.10
C GLY A 155 -15.59 -24.33 -12.07
N THR A 156 -15.38 -23.74 -13.23
CA THR A 156 -14.66 -22.46 -13.33
C THR A 156 -15.45 -21.35 -12.65
N HIS A 157 -14.80 -20.65 -11.74
CA HIS A 157 -15.32 -19.49 -11.04
C HIS A 157 -14.55 -18.26 -11.47
N ILE A 158 -15.28 -17.19 -11.79
CA ILE A 158 -14.73 -15.90 -12.19
C ILE A 158 -15.22 -14.85 -11.20
N ASP A 159 -14.31 -14.13 -10.61
CA ASP A 159 -14.59 -13.01 -9.69
C ASP A 159 -13.91 -11.76 -10.24
N VAL A 160 -14.68 -10.68 -10.40
CA VAL A 160 -14.16 -9.39 -10.85
C VAL A 160 -14.50 -8.34 -9.81
N ARG A 161 -13.49 -7.62 -9.38
CA ARG A 161 -13.61 -6.56 -8.38
C ARG A 161 -12.96 -5.29 -8.89
N GLY A 162 -13.61 -4.16 -8.66
CA GLY A 162 -13.05 -2.84 -8.90
C GLY A 162 -13.31 -1.94 -7.70
N ASN A 163 -12.28 -1.27 -7.24
CA ASN A 163 -12.36 -0.30 -6.16
C ASN A 163 -11.77 1.03 -6.63
N THR A 164 -12.38 2.11 -6.19
CA THR A 164 -11.83 3.45 -6.35
C THR A 164 -12.13 4.26 -5.10
N GLY A 165 -11.15 5.02 -4.65
CA GLY A 165 -11.28 5.81 -3.45
C GLY A 165 -10.48 7.10 -3.55
N PHE A 166 -10.73 7.99 -2.59
CA PHE A 166 -9.99 9.23 -2.42
C PHE A 166 -9.37 9.25 -1.04
N HIS A 167 -8.07 9.46 -0.99
CA HIS A 167 -7.36 9.70 0.26
C HIS A 167 -7.42 11.19 0.58
N VAL A 168 -8.06 11.52 1.68
CA VAL A 168 -8.21 12.88 2.17
C VAL A 168 -7.44 13.00 3.48
N PRO A 169 -6.49 13.93 3.61
CA PRO A 169 -5.81 14.15 4.87
C PRO A 169 -6.80 14.57 5.97
N ILE A 170 -6.72 13.92 7.11
CA ILE A 170 -7.57 14.24 8.27
C ILE A 170 -7.11 15.54 8.92
N SER A 171 -5.80 15.71 9.06
CA SER A 171 -5.18 16.91 9.62
C SER A 171 -3.73 17.00 9.17
N TYR A 172 -3.21 18.21 9.17
CA TYR A 172 -1.79 18.50 9.02
C TYR A 172 -1.22 19.02 10.32
N PRO A 173 0.08 18.81 10.59
CA PRO A 173 0.71 19.47 11.71
C PRO A 173 0.67 20.99 11.49
N ASN A 174 0.41 21.72 12.56
CA ASN A 174 0.44 23.17 12.56
C ASN A 174 1.82 23.63 13.07
N TYR A 175 2.63 24.13 12.17
CA TYR A 175 3.95 24.67 12.49
C TYR A 175 3.89 26.19 12.67
N LEU A 176 4.84 26.71 13.43
CA LEU A 176 4.98 28.14 13.64
C LEU A 176 5.34 28.84 12.33
N GLY A 177 4.80 30.02 12.11
CA GLY A 177 5.26 30.93 11.07
C GLY A 177 6.65 31.50 11.37
N SER A 178 7.24 32.16 10.38
CA SER A 178 8.60 32.67 10.47
C SER A 178 8.81 33.65 11.60
N ALA A 179 7.87 34.61 11.80
CA ALA A 179 7.96 35.58 12.88
C ALA A 179 7.91 34.93 14.27
N GLU A 180 6.98 33.98 14.45
CA GLU A 180 6.84 33.23 15.69
C GLU A 180 8.07 32.34 15.97
N TYR A 181 8.53 31.63 14.95
CA TYR A 181 9.74 30.83 15.03
C TYR A 181 10.98 31.68 15.44
N MET A 182 11.18 32.82 14.78
CA MET A 182 12.33 33.69 15.04
C MET A 182 12.26 34.28 16.45
N THR A 183 11.07 34.65 16.94
CA THR A 183 10.84 35.14 18.29
C THR A 183 11.19 34.10 19.34
N LEU A 184 10.64 32.87 19.22
CA LEU A 184 10.93 31.80 20.17
C LEU A 184 12.38 31.31 20.08
N TYR A 185 13.00 31.38 18.91
CA TYR A 185 14.40 31.04 18.76
C TYR A 185 15.29 32.08 19.49
N ASN A 186 14.97 33.38 19.42
CA ASN A 186 15.65 34.41 20.16
C ASN A 186 15.47 34.21 21.68
N GLU A 187 14.26 33.89 22.13
CA GLU A 187 14.00 33.62 23.54
C GLU A 187 14.83 32.43 24.04
N ALA A 188 14.90 31.34 23.30
CA ALA A 188 15.75 30.19 23.65
C ALA A 188 17.23 30.62 23.76
N ARG A 189 17.73 31.44 22.83
CA ARG A 189 19.12 31.92 22.88
C ARG A 189 19.41 32.78 24.10
N VAL A 190 18.47 33.66 24.45
CA VAL A 190 18.61 34.49 25.67
C VAL A 190 18.65 33.62 26.92
N ASN A 191 17.82 32.59 27.00
CA ASN A 191 17.82 31.62 28.09
C ASN A 191 19.15 30.86 28.20
N ASP A 192 19.80 30.63 27.06
CA ASP A 192 21.13 30.01 26.98
C ASP A 192 22.29 31.02 27.20
N GLY A 193 21.99 32.28 27.46
CA GLY A 193 23.01 33.35 27.64
C GLY A 193 23.70 33.75 26.34
N LEU A 194 23.08 33.54 25.21
CA LEU A 194 23.59 33.86 23.88
C LEU A 194 22.92 35.12 23.32
N ASP A 195 23.63 35.84 22.45
CA ASP A 195 23.08 37.01 21.75
C ASP A 195 21.89 36.64 20.84
N LEU A 196 21.01 37.63 20.58
CA LEU A 196 19.90 37.49 19.66
C LEU A 196 20.39 37.10 18.25
N ALA A 197 19.72 36.14 17.63
CA ALA A 197 20.02 35.73 16.25
C ALA A 197 19.30 36.58 15.20
N TYR A 198 18.15 37.11 15.54
CA TYR A 198 17.28 37.87 14.65
C TYR A 198 16.96 39.23 15.27
N THR A 199 16.98 40.31 14.44
CA THR A 199 16.56 41.64 14.88
C THR A 199 15.03 41.76 14.85
N GLU A 200 14.48 42.70 15.61
CA GLU A 200 13.04 42.99 15.58
C GLU A 200 12.55 43.38 14.17
N LYS A 201 13.41 44.07 13.41
CA LYS A 201 13.13 44.43 12.02
C LYS A 201 13.04 43.22 11.13
N ASP A 202 13.91 42.20 11.32
CA ASP A 202 13.85 40.94 10.55
C ASP A 202 12.57 40.19 10.88
N ILE A 203 12.23 40.08 12.15
CA ILE A 203 11.00 39.41 12.61
C ILE A 203 9.77 40.10 12.00
N TYR A 204 9.72 41.44 12.06
CA TYR A 204 8.63 42.20 11.45
C TYR A 204 8.53 42.00 9.94
N ASN A 205 9.66 42.03 9.22
CA ASN A 205 9.68 41.84 7.77
C ASN A 205 9.16 40.46 7.37
N HIS A 206 9.56 39.42 8.07
CA HIS A 206 9.08 38.06 7.81
C HIS A 206 7.59 37.88 8.15
N GLY A 207 7.11 38.50 9.21
CA GLY A 207 5.69 38.47 9.60
C GLY A 207 4.79 39.36 8.74
N SER A 208 5.34 40.38 8.04
CA SER A 208 4.56 41.33 7.26
C SER A 208 4.01 40.77 5.93
N GLY A 209 4.64 39.73 5.36
CA GLY A 209 4.29 39.17 4.06
C GLY A 209 4.54 40.08 2.85
N LEU A 210 5.16 41.28 3.04
CA LEU A 210 5.36 42.25 1.96
C LEU A 210 6.27 41.80 0.83
N ASN A 211 7.25 40.98 1.15
CA ASN A 211 8.16 40.38 0.15
C ASN A 211 8.51 38.96 0.54
N PRO A 212 7.67 37.98 0.15
CA PRO A 212 7.83 36.59 0.58
C PRO A 212 9.09 35.89 0.04
N TYR A 213 9.70 36.43 -1.01
CA TYR A 213 10.94 35.89 -1.56
C TYR A 213 12.18 36.33 -0.80
N ARG A 214 12.17 37.56 -0.29
CA ARG A 214 13.26 38.11 0.52
C ARG A 214 13.10 37.76 2.01
N TYR A 215 11.89 37.76 2.48
CA TYR A 215 11.50 37.47 3.87
C TYR A 215 10.50 36.33 3.89
N PRO A 216 10.97 35.10 3.65
CA PRO A 216 10.07 33.92 3.49
C PRO A 216 9.33 33.57 4.78
N ASP A 217 8.11 33.12 4.59
CA ASP A 217 7.27 32.53 5.60
C ASP A 217 6.62 31.27 4.98
N LEU A 218 7.42 30.22 4.84
CA LEU A 218 7.04 29.05 4.06
C LEU A 218 6.29 28.03 4.90
N ASN A 219 5.08 27.69 4.46
CA ASN A 219 4.30 26.58 4.98
C ASN A 219 4.08 25.52 3.90
N LEU A 220 4.84 24.44 3.96
CA LEU A 220 4.73 23.33 3.01
C LEU A 220 3.45 22.48 3.16
N TYR A 221 2.76 22.60 4.27
CA TYR A 221 1.47 21.94 4.49
C TYR A 221 0.28 22.77 4.00
N SER A 222 0.52 23.86 3.27
CA SER A 222 -0.52 24.69 2.69
C SER A 222 -1.13 24.08 1.42
N SER A 223 -2.25 24.65 0.99
CA SER A 223 -2.91 24.32 -0.28
C SER A 223 -2.10 24.70 -1.52
N ASP A 224 -1.00 25.43 -1.37
CA ASP A 224 -0.11 25.78 -2.47
C ASP A 224 0.77 24.59 -2.87
N TYR A 225 1.12 23.75 -1.92
CA TYR A 225 2.01 22.59 -2.12
C TYR A 225 1.28 21.25 -2.06
N LEU A 226 0.08 21.20 -1.49
CA LEU A 226 -0.66 19.97 -1.28
C LEU A 226 -2.05 20.01 -1.92
N LYS A 227 -2.44 18.89 -2.52
CA LYS A 227 -3.80 18.66 -3.00
C LYS A 227 -4.73 18.39 -1.81
N LYS A 228 -6.01 18.65 -1.98
CA LYS A 228 -7.03 18.30 -0.97
C LYS A 228 -7.25 16.80 -0.85
N ALA A 229 -7.02 16.07 -1.93
CA ALA A 229 -7.16 14.62 -2.00
C ALA A 229 -6.38 14.05 -3.18
N TYR A 230 -6.06 12.76 -3.14
CA TYR A 230 -5.58 12.00 -4.29
C TYR A 230 -6.40 10.73 -4.48
N ASN A 231 -6.41 10.21 -5.68
CA ASN A 231 -7.17 9.01 -6.04
C ASN A 231 -6.31 7.76 -5.92
N GLU A 232 -6.92 6.67 -5.46
CA GLU A 232 -6.44 5.32 -5.53
C GLU A 232 -7.48 4.45 -6.22
N SER A 233 -7.07 3.61 -7.15
CA SER A 233 -7.97 2.71 -7.86
C SER A 233 -7.29 1.37 -8.06
N ASP A 234 -8.05 0.29 -7.84
CA ASP A 234 -7.61 -1.06 -8.14
C ASP A 234 -8.70 -1.84 -8.87
N ALA A 235 -8.29 -2.68 -9.80
CA ALA A 235 -9.16 -3.59 -10.51
C ALA A 235 -8.53 -4.97 -10.54
N THR A 236 -9.26 -5.98 -10.11
CA THR A 236 -8.81 -7.37 -10.02
C THR A 236 -9.77 -8.28 -10.74
N ALA A 237 -9.23 -9.22 -11.51
CA ALA A 237 -9.97 -10.33 -12.09
C ALA A 237 -9.33 -11.65 -11.65
N GLU A 238 -10.10 -12.50 -11.01
CA GLU A 238 -9.69 -13.80 -10.52
C GLU A 238 -10.43 -14.89 -11.28
N ILE A 239 -9.71 -15.90 -11.74
CA ILE A 239 -10.26 -17.08 -12.41
C ILE A 239 -9.71 -18.32 -11.72
N SER A 240 -10.57 -19.18 -11.22
CA SER A 240 -10.15 -20.39 -10.53
C SER A 240 -11.07 -21.56 -10.86
N GLY A 241 -10.55 -22.76 -10.70
CA GLY A 241 -11.34 -23.98 -10.93
C GLY A 241 -10.44 -25.22 -10.99
N GLY A 242 -11.05 -26.32 -11.39
CA GLY A 242 -10.31 -27.55 -11.66
C GLY A 242 -10.97 -28.81 -11.17
N SER A 243 -10.27 -29.90 -11.35
CA SER A 243 -10.65 -31.23 -10.94
C SER A 243 -9.78 -31.73 -9.79
N GLU A 244 -10.01 -32.96 -9.31
CA GLU A 244 -9.14 -33.63 -8.35
C GLU A 244 -7.71 -33.84 -8.88
N LYS A 245 -7.55 -33.92 -10.21
CA LYS A 245 -6.25 -34.16 -10.86
C LYS A 245 -5.50 -32.86 -11.14
N ALA A 246 -6.20 -31.79 -11.50
CA ALA A 246 -5.58 -30.50 -11.83
C ALA A 246 -6.46 -29.35 -11.40
N ARG A 247 -5.87 -28.38 -10.71
CA ARG A 247 -6.53 -27.16 -10.25
C ARG A 247 -5.70 -25.96 -10.69
N PHE A 248 -6.38 -24.87 -10.98
CA PHE A 248 -5.73 -23.63 -11.39
C PHE A 248 -6.36 -22.43 -10.68
N TYR A 249 -5.54 -21.43 -10.46
CA TYR A 249 -5.90 -20.09 -10.01
C TYR A 249 -5.12 -19.09 -10.82
N THR A 250 -5.80 -18.10 -11.34
CA THR A 250 -5.18 -16.97 -12.05
C THR A 250 -5.75 -15.67 -11.49
N ASN A 251 -4.88 -14.72 -11.24
CA ASN A 251 -5.23 -13.37 -10.80
C ASN A 251 -4.57 -12.37 -11.73
N VAL A 252 -5.34 -11.37 -12.17
CA VAL A 252 -4.83 -10.21 -12.90
C VAL A 252 -5.28 -8.98 -12.14
N ASN A 253 -4.33 -8.11 -11.80
CA ASN A 253 -4.60 -6.89 -11.04
C ASN A 253 -3.98 -5.67 -11.72
N LEU A 254 -4.75 -4.58 -11.73
CA LEU A 254 -4.34 -3.24 -12.10
C LEU A 254 -4.50 -2.34 -10.89
N TYR A 255 -3.42 -1.68 -10.48
CA TYR A 255 -3.39 -0.75 -9.36
C TYR A 255 -2.83 0.59 -9.81
N ASN A 256 -3.50 1.67 -9.41
CA ASN A 256 -3.05 3.03 -9.66
C ASN A 256 -3.29 3.90 -8.44
N VAL A 257 -2.27 4.64 -8.03
CA VAL A 257 -2.35 5.59 -6.92
C VAL A 257 -1.64 6.88 -7.30
N GLY A 258 -2.27 8.00 -7.01
CA GLY A 258 -1.72 9.34 -7.18
C GLY A 258 -0.89 9.80 -6.00
N SER A 259 -0.55 11.09 -5.98
CA SER A 259 0.20 11.75 -4.91
C SER A 259 -0.55 12.97 -4.40
N LEU A 260 -0.32 13.28 -3.12
CA LEU A 260 -0.83 14.47 -2.47
C LEU A 260 -0.09 15.75 -2.90
N LEU A 261 1.11 15.62 -3.47
CA LEU A 261 1.95 16.74 -3.89
C LEU A 261 1.33 17.47 -5.08
N LYS A 262 1.36 18.80 -5.07
CA LYS A 262 0.70 19.68 -6.05
C LYS A 262 1.65 20.47 -6.92
N TYR A 263 2.92 20.57 -6.58
CA TYR A 263 3.86 21.49 -7.20
C TYR A 263 4.75 20.84 -8.27
N GLY A 264 5.09 21.60 -9.29
CA GLY A 264 6.04 21.21 -10.34
C GLY A 264 5.69 19.88 -11.00
N GLU A 265 6.71 19.05 -11.20
CA GLU A 265 6.54 17.72 -11.76
C GLU A 265 5.92 16.71 -10.77
N ALA A 266 6.00 17.00 -9.46
CA ALA A 266 5.39 16.15 -8.43
C ALA A 266 3.85 16.13 -8.48
N ASP A 267 3.23 17.13 -9.13
CA ASP A 267 1.79 17.11 -9.40
C ASP A 267 1.35 15.91 -10.25
N LYS A 268 2.27 15.35 -11.05
CA LYS A 268 2.06 14.19 -11.93
C LYS A 268 2.52 12.88 -11.30
N ASP A 269 2.93 12.92 -10.03
CA ASP A 269 3.38 11.72 -9.33
C ASP A 269 2.27 10.67 -9.28
N ARG A 270 2.62 9.47 -9.66
CA ARG A 270 1.74 8.32 -9.65
C ARG A 270 2.52 7.02 -9.60
N VAL A 271 1.89 6.01 -9.08
CA VAL A 271 2.35 4.62 -9.18
C VAL A 271 1.28 3.82 -9.89
N THR A 272 1.67 3.19 -10.99
CA THR A 272 0.83 2.24 -11.72
C THR A 272 1.49 0.88 -11.66
N ARG A 273 0.76 -0.13 -11.23
CA ARG A 273 1.23 -1.51 -11.13
C ARG A 273 0.26 -2.44 -11.84
N PHE A 274 0.78 -3.27 -12.72
CA PHE A 274 0.09 -4.39 -13.32
C PHE A 274 0.71 -5.68 -12.80
N SER A 275 -0.10 -6.56 -12.24
CA SER A 275 0.35 -7.87 -11.73
C SER A 275 -0.47 -8.98 -12.34
N MET A 276 0.20 -10.10 -12.60
CA MET A 276 -0.45 -11.33 -13.02
C MET A 276 0.17 -12.50 -12.25
N ARG A 277 -0.69 -13.35 -11.68
CA ARG A 277 -0.31 -14.57 -10.98
C ARG A 277 -1.04 -15.76 -11.61
N GLY A 278 -0.33 -16.87 -11.74
CA GLY A 278 -0.90 -18.16 -12.09
C GLY A 278 -0.37 -19.25 -11.14
N ASN A 279 -1.27 -19.98 -10.49
CA ASN A 279 -0.95 -21.10 -9.63
C ASN A 279 -1.64 -22.35 -10.21
N ILE A 280 -0.88 -23.41 -10.45
CA ILE A 280 -1.37 -24.67 -11.00
C ILE A 280 -0.91 -25.78 -10.07
N ASP A 281 -1.86 -26.60 -9.61
CA ASP A 281 -1.62 -27.81 -8.83
C ASP A 281 -2.02 -29.02 -9.67
N VAL A 282 -1.12 -30.00 -9.82
CA VAL A 282 -1.35 -31.21 -10.58
C VAL A 282 -1.03 -32.45 -9.72
N SER A 283 -1.98 -33.38 -9.65
CA SER A 283 -1.80 -34.67 -9.01
C SER A 283 -1.54 -35.73 -10.06
N LEU A 284 -0.32 -36.24 -10.13
CA LEU A 284 0.10 -37.31 -11.05
C LEU A 284 0.03 -38.66 -10.32
N GLY A 285 -1.15 -39.29 -10.40
CA GLY A 285 -1.41 -40.49 -9.63
C GLY A 285 -1.55 -40.21 -8.12
N GLN A 286 -1.34 -41.27 -7.31
CA GLN A 286 -1.49 -41.18 -5.86
C GLN A 286 -0.22 -40.71 -5.12
N TYR A 287 0.95 -40.71 -5.78
CA TYR A 287 2.24 -40.50 -5.15
C TYR A 287 2.86 -39.13 -5.48
N VAL A 288 2.59 -38.58 -6.66
CA VAL A 288 3.25 -37.38 -7.12
C VAL A 288 2.27 -36.20 -7.18
N LYS A 289 2.57 -35.16 -6.44
CA LYS A 289 1.89 -33.85 -6.51
C LYS A 289 2.89 -32.82 -7.00
N SER A 290 2.55 -32.11 -8.05
CA SER A 290 3.34 -31.03 -8.61
C SER A 290 2.58 -29.73 -8.49
N TYR A 291 3.30 -28.63 -8.25
CA TYR A 291 2.72 -27.30 -8.26
C TYR A 291 3.65 -26.34 -8.99
N VAL A 292 3.04 -25.42 -9.71
CA VAL A 292 3.74 -24.34 -10.42
C VAL A 292 3.11 -23.03 -9.99
N ASN A 293 3.94 -22.12 -9.51
CA ASN A 293 3.53 -20.77 -9.16
C ASN A 293 4.30 -19.80 -10.05
N ALA A 294 3.60 -19.03 -10.87
CA ALA A 294 4.17 -17.98 -11.71
C ALA A 294 3.61 -16.63 -11.29
N ASN A 295 4.46 -15.63 -11.25
CA ASN A 295 4.06 -14.26 -10.97
C ASN A 295 4.87 -13.31 -11.84
N ALA A 296 4.20 -12.33 -12.43
CA ALA A 296 4.81 -11.22 -13.15
C ALA A 296 4.20 -9.91 -12.64
N THR A 297 5.05 -8.94 -12.33
CA THR A 297 4.64 -7.62 -11.89
C THR A 297 5.39 -6.57 -12.71
N PHE A 298 4.64 -5.67 -13.32
CA PHE A 298 5.16 -4.51 -14.04
C PHE A 298 4.85 -3.27 -13.21
N TYR A 299 5.86 -2.49 -12.96
CA TYR A 299 5.79 -1.30 -12.14
C TYR A 299 6.20 -0.08 -12.95
N ASP A 300 5.31 0.90 -13.04
CA ASP A 300 5.59 2.22 -13.59
C ASP A 300 5.35 3.26 -12.49
N GLY A 301 6.43 3.71 -11.88
CA GLY A 301 6.42 4.69 -10.80
C GLY A 301 7.04 5.99 -11.24
N ARG A 302 6.29 7.06 -11.09
CA ARG A 302 6.78 8.42 -11.16
C ARG A 302 6.57 9.04 -9.79
N VAL A 303 7.65 9.28 -9.09
CA VAL A 303 7.63 9.80 -7.73
C VAL A 303 8.70 10.88 -7.58
N ALA A 304 8.46 11.86 -6.73
CA ALA A 304 9.42 12.88 -6.42
C ALA A 304 10.73 12.26 -5.90
N SER A 305 11.87 12.78 -6.36
CA SER A 305 13.17 12.34 -5.87
C SER A 305 13.47 13.06 -4.55
N GLY A 306 13.22 12.42 -3.46
CA GLY A 306 13.45 12.95 -2.11
C GLY A 306 12.25 12.76 -1.21
N ASP A 307 12.51 12.81 0.08
CA ASP A 307 11.46 12.70 1.10
C ASP A 307 10.89 14.10 1.42
N PHE A 308 9.81 14.46 0.74
CA PHE A 308 9.10 15.70 0.99
C PHE A 308 8.69 15.84 2.46
N TRP A 309 8.21 14.76 3.08
CA TRP A 309 7.66 14.83 4.43
C TRP A 309 8.76 15.02 5.48
N ALA A 310 9.90 14.37 5.31
CA ALA A 310 11.07 14.60 6.14
C ALA A 310 11.58 16.04 5.97
N ALA A 311 11.67 16.54 4.76
CA ALA A 311 12.05 17.92 4.49
C ALA A 311 11.07 18.91 5.10
N ALA A 312 9.76 18.70 4.93
CA ALA A 312 8.71 19.57 5.45
C ALA A 312 8.69 19.62 6.99
N SER A 313 9.00 18.51 7.66
CA SER A 313 9.02 18.43 9.13
C SER A 313 10.24 19.11 9.77
N THR A 314 11.33 19.28 9.03
CA THR A 314 12.59 19.84 9.53
C THR A 314 12.88 21.24 9.00
N LEU A 315 12.05 21.74 8.10
CA LEU A 315 12.23 23.03 7.45
C LEU A 315 12.10 24.17 8.47
N ARG A 316 13.01 25.15 8.34
CA ARG A 316 12.88 26.44 9.03
C ARG A 316 12.13 27.40 8.11
N PRO A 317 10.95 27.92 8.49
CA PRO A 317 10.09 28.67 7.59
C PRO A 317 10.72 29.96 7.04
N ASN A 318 11.66 30.55 7.79
CA ASN A 318 12.38 31.79 7.44
C ASN A 318 13.63 31.54 6.57
N ARG A 319 13.96 30.31 6.21
CA ARG A 319 15.20 29.97 5.49
C ARG A 319 15.02 29.60 4.03
N VAL A 320 13.83 29.20 3.64
CA VAL A 320 13.54 28.71 2.30
C VAL A 320 12.47 29.60 1.68
N SER A 321 12.79 30.19 0.54
CA SER A 321 11.84 30.99 -0.22
C SER A 321 10.75 30.10 -0.85
N PRO A 322 9.52 30.59 -0.99
CA PRO A 322 8.48 29.90 -1.73
C PRO A 322 8.89 29.72 -3.20
N LEU A 323 8.25 28.77 -3.88
CA LEU A 323 8.47 28.58 -5.32
C LEU A 323 8.20 29.87 -6.08
N ILE A 324 9.14 30.25 -6.94
CA ILE A 324 9.03 31.47 -7.75
C ILE A 324 8.16 31.14 -8.96
N PRO A 325 7.08 31.90 -9.24
CA PRO A 325 6.29 31.74 -10.46
C PRO A 325 7.18 31.86 -11.70
N ILE A 326 6.94 31.01 -12.69
CA ILE A 326 7.75 30.98 -13.92
C ILE A 326 7.79 32.33 -14.64
N ASP A 327 6.71 33.11 -14.53
CA ASP A 327 6.58 34.44 -15.15
C ASP A 327 7.52 35.51 -14.54
N TYR A 328 8.09 35.20 -13.38
CA TYR A 328 9.06 36.09 -12.70
C TYR A 328 10.51 35.77 -13.05
N LEU A 329 10.72 34.68 -13.76
CA LEU A 329 12.06 34.25 -14.16
C LEU A 329 12.42 34.85 -15.51
N MET A 330 13.64 35.39 -15.61
CA MET A 330 14.12 35.91 -16.89
C MET A 330 14.40 34.73 -17.84
N PRO A 331 14.18 34.88 -19.16
CA PRO A 331 14.29 33.81 -20.14
C PRO A 331 15.64 33.09 -20.21
N ASN A 332 16.71 33.64 -19.67
CA ASN A 332 18.08 33.11 -19.72
C ASN A 332 18.71 32.96 -18.32
N ASP A 333 17.91 32.90 -17.25
CA ASP A 333 18.43 32.67 -15.93
C ASP A 333 18.92 31.21 -15.80
N GLU A 334 20.21 31.01 -15.59
CA GLU A 334 20.82 29.67 -15.43
C GLU A 334 20.24 28.90 -14.25
N ASN A 335 19.70 29.59 -13.24
CA ASN A 335 19.09 29.01 -12.06
C ASN A 335 17.58 28.72 -12.21
N SER A 336 16.96 29.14 -13.32
CA SER A 336 15.51 29.01 -13.52
C SER A 336 15.04 27.55 -13.43
N TRP A 337 15.85 26.62 -13.92
CA TRP A 337 15.55 25.18 -13.88
C TRP A 337 15.60 24.60 -12.47
N THR A 338 16.48 25.09 -11.64
CA THR A 338 16.63 24.64 -10.24
C THR A 338 15.49 25.17 -9.38
N LEU A 339 15.05 26.39 -9.62
CA LEU A 339 13.99 27.07 -8.85
C LEU A 339 12.58 26.61 -9.23
N VAL A 340 12.38 26.11 -10.44
CA VAL A 340 11.07 25.68 -10.95
C VAL A 340 10.89 24.16 -10.88
N LYS A 341 11.98 23.38 -10.85
CA LYS A 341 11.91 21.91 -10.83
C LYS A 341 12.02 21.29 -9.44
N THR A 342 12.36 22.03 -8.43
CA THR A 342 12.31 21.60 -7.04
C THR A 342 10.95 21.93 -6.47
#